data_b2728c5f88cbf9cc3543eb43cf4c1ec6
#
_entry.id   b2728c5f88cbf9cc3543eb43cf4c1ec6
#
_cell.length_a   1.000
_cell.length_b   1.000
_cell.length_c   1.000
_cell.angle_alpha   90.00
_cell.angle_beta   90.00
_cell.angle_gamma   90.00
#
_symmetry.space_group_name_H-M   'P 1'
#
loop_
_entity.id
_entity.type
_entity.pdbx_description
1 polymer ?
#
loop_
_entity_poly.entity_id
_entity_poly.type
_entity_poly.pdbx_seq_one_letter_code
_entity_poly.pdbx_strand_id
1 'polypeptide(L)'
;MSKDFIQKITAPNGSMFTGSGTNSYLIGKNDLTLVDPGPKIDAHIEKLINLGEGKINRILVTHTHRDHSPAAKVLGEILDVPLMGRLLEKDDSLQDKTFKPDRVLNHGDLIETDEYTIETIYTPGHASNHLCYLIQEEEVMLTGDHIMNGSTVVIAHPDGSM
;
A
#
# COMPACT_ATOMS: atom_id res chain seq x y z
N MET A 1 19.94 -1.31 8.95
CA MET A 1 18.88 -0.65 8.18
C MET A 1 19.42 0.66 7.63
N SER A 2 19.59 0.76 6.34
CA SER A 2 19.84 2.06 5.69
C SER A 2 18.53 2.86 5.78
N LYS A 3 18.55 4.00 6.49
CA LYS A 3 17.39 4.90 6.64
C LYS A 3 16.82 5.38 5.28
N ASP A 4 17.57 5.15 4.22
CA ASP A 4 17.30 5.63 2.87
C ASP A 4 16.68 4.55 1.95
N PHE A 5 16.57 3.27 2.38
CA PHE A 5 16.05 2.19 1.56
C PHE A 5 14.52 2.06 1.63
N ILE A 6 13.94 2.33 2.79
CA ILE A 6 12.48 2.39 2.99
C ILE A 6 12.13 3.77 3.53
N GLN A 7 11.52 4.59 2.69
CA GLN A 7 11.09 5.93 3.05
C GLN A 7 9.60 5.95 3.36
N LYS A 8 9.24 6.38 4.57
CA LYS A 8 7.85 6.58 4.99
C LYS A 8 7.38 8.00 4.70
N ILE A 9 6.21 8.12 4.07
CA ILE A 9 5.55 9.38 3.74
C ILE A 9 4.14 9.35 4.30
N THR A 10 3.82 10.23 5.26
CA THR A 10 2.49 10.30 5.86
C THR A 10 1.60 11.26 5.07
N ALA A 11 0.42 10.80 4.68
CA ALA A 11 -0.61 11.60 4.01
C ALA A 11 -1.26 12.58 4.99
N PRO A 12 -1.72 13.76 4.53
CA PRO A 12 -2.36 14.77 5.39
C PRO A 12 -3.87 14.49 5.62
N ASN A 13 -4.20 13.26 5.99
CA ASN A 13 -5.57 12.78 6.26
C ASN A 13 -5.75 12.34 7.73
N GLY A 14 -5.05 13.02 8.65
CA GLY A 14 -5.12 12.70 10.07
C GLY A 14 -6.55 12.73 10.64
N SER A 15 -6.92 11.71 11.41
CA SER A 15 -8.23 11.53 12.03
C SER A 15 -8.15 10.60 13.23
N MET A 16 -9.28 10.36 13.91
CA MET A 16 -9.34 9.37 14.98
C MET A 16 -9.09 7.93 14.47
N PHE A 17 -9.27 7.65 13.17
CA PHE A 17 -9.03 6.35 12.57
C PHE A 17 -7.63 6.21 11.96
N THR A 18 -7.07 7.30 11.42
CA THR A 18 -5.78 7.31 10.73
C THR A 18 -4.65 7.91 11.57
N GLY A 19 -4.92 8.32 12.80
CA GLY A 19 -3.93 8.97 13.65
C GLY A 19 -3.38 10.24 13.02
N SER A 20 -2.07 10.30 12.77
CA SER A 20 -1.41 11.43 12.06
C SER A 20 -1.66 11.41 10.56
N GLY A 21 -2.21 10.35 10.02
CA GLY A 21 -2.45 10.11 8.60
C GLY A 21 -1.95 8.73 8.16
N THR A 22 -2.47 8.27 7.02
CA THR A 22 -2.07 6.99 6.41
C THR A 22 -0.63 7.07 5.90
N ASN A 23 0.13 6.01 6.08
CA ASN A 23 1.52 5.95 5.68
C ASN A 23 1.66 5.29 4.31
N SER A 24 2.28 6.00 3.38
CA SER A 24 2.81 5.48 2.13
C SER A 24 4.29 5.15 2.29
N TYR A 25 4.79 4.17 1.54
CA TYR A 25 6.21 3.79 1.58
C TYR A 25 6.81 3.73 0.19
N LEU A 26 8.01 4.32 0.02
CA LEU A 26 8.86 4.11 -1.13
C LEU A 26 9.97 3.13 -0.73
N ILE A 27 10.12 2.05 -1.49
CA ILE A 27 11.09 0.97 -1.25
C ILE A 27 12.07 0.92 -2.41
N GLY A 28 13.37 0.85 -2.12
CA GLY A 28 14.44 0.79 -3.11
C GLY A 28 15.22 2.10 -3.25
N LYS A 29 16.12 2.17 -4.22
CA LYS A 29 16.97 3.34 -4.52
C LYS A 29 16.87 3.79 -5.97
N ASN A 30 16.97 2.85 -6.92
CA ASN A 30 16.93 3.10 -8.35
C ASN A 30 15.71 2.47 -9.02
N ASP A 31 15.16 1.43 -8.41
CA ASP A 31 13.93 0.76 -8.83
C ASP A 31 12.93 0.82 -7.67
N LEU A 32 12.12 1.89 -7.64
CA LEU A 32 11.22 2.14 -6.52
C LEU A 32 9.89 1.41 -6.66
N THR A 33 9.47 0.77 -5.56
CA THR A 33 8.10 0.33 -5.34
C THR A 33 7.39 1.29 -4.38
N LEU A 34 6.25 1.83 -4.80
CA LEU A 34 5.36 2.59 -3.93
C LEU A 34 4.32 1.66 -3.31
N VAL A 35 4.22 1.65 -1.98
CA VAL A 35 3.20 0.88 -1.24
C VAL A 35 2.23 1.82 -0.57
N ASP A 36 0.93 1.51 -0.69
CA ASP A 36 -0.20 2.29 -0.16
C ASP A 36 -0.10 3.78 -0.53
N PRO A 37 -0.41 4.16 -1.76
CA PRO A 37 -0.31 5.56 -2.22
C PRO A 37 -1.24 6.52 -1.48
N GLY A 38 -2.17 5.99 -0.67
CA GLY A 38 -3.01 6.78 0.22
C GLY A 38 -4.27 7.34 -0.42
N PRO A 39 -4.89 8.33 0.25
CA PRO A 39 -6.08 8.99 -0.25
C PRO A 39 -5.77 9.87 -1.47
N LYS A 40 -6.78 10.11 -2.30
CA LYS A 40 -6.66 11.00 -3.46
C LYS A 40 -6.61 12.47 -3.01
N ILE A 41 -5.45 12.91 -2.53
CA ILE A 41 -5.13 14.30 -2.14
C ILE A 41 -4.00 14.80 -3.03
N ASP A 42 -4.26 15.84 -3.82
CA ASP A 42 -3.34 16.33 -4.85
C ASP A 42 -1.94 16.64 -4.30
N ALA A 43 -1.86 17.34 -3.17
CA ALA A 43 -0.57 17.66 -2.52
C ALA A 43 0.20 16.41 -2.08
N HIS A 44 -0.49 15.31 -1.71
CA HIS A 44 0.15 14.05 -1.37
C HIS A 44 0.64 13.31 -2.61
N ILE A 45 -0.18 13.29 -3.66
CA ILE A 45 0.17 12.72 -4.96
C ILE A 45 1.41 13.41 -5.53
N GLU A 46 1.43 14.76 -5.57
CA GLU A 46 2.59 15.53 -6.02
C GLU A 46 3.85 15.23 -5.20
N LYS A 47 3.70 15.12 -3.88
CA LYS A 47 4.82 14.76 -2.99
C LYS A 47 5.40 13.38 -3.30
N LEU A 48 4.54 12.38 -3.55
CA LEU A 48 4.98 11.03 -3.91
C LEU A 48 5.70 11.01 -5.25
N ILE A 49 5.19 11.72 -6.26
CA ILE A 49 5.83 11.86 -7.58
C ILE A 49 7.22 12.50 -7.44
N ASN A 50 7.30 13.62 -6.71
CA ASN A 50 8.56 14.34 -6.51
C ASN A 50 9.61 13.50 -5.77
N LEU A 51 9.21 12.78 -4.71
CA LEU A 51 10.12 11.90 -3.97
C LEU A 51 10.52 10.66 -4.76
N GLY A 52 9.66 10.22 -5.67
CA GLY A 52 9.97 9.09 -6.55
C GLY A 52 11.01 9.40 -7.64
N GLU A 53 11.26 10.68 -7.96
CA GLU A 53 12.28 11.14 -8.91
C GLU A 53 12.24 10.40 -10.27
N GLY A 54 11.05 10.00 -10.73
CA GLY A 54 10.89 9.22 -11.96
C GLY A 54 11.36 7.75 -11.87
N LYS A 55 11.56 7.23 -10.66
CA LYS A 55 12.06 5.88 -10.42
C LYS A 55 10.98 4.91 -9.91
N ILE A 56 9.75 5.37 -9.68
CA ILE A 56 8.65 4.49 -9.29
C ILE A 56 8.27 3.64 -10.50
N ASN A 57 8.41 2.33 -10.39
CA ASN A 57 8.16 1.37 -11.48
C ASN A 57 6.95 0.46 -11.20
N ARG A 58 6.37 0.52 -10.02
CA ARG A 58 5.17 -0.23 -9.63
C ARG A 58 4.52 0.34 -8.38
N ILE A 59 3.22 0.07 -8.23
CA ILE A 59 2.44 0.48 -7.06
C ILE A 59 1.78 -0.75 -6.47
N LEU A 60 1.99 -0.98 -5.17
CA LEU A 60 1.36 -2.02 -4.39
C LEU A 60 0.33 -1.43 -3.43
N VAL A 61 -0.74 -2.16 -3.20
CA VAL A 61 -1.78 -1.79 -2.24
C VAL A 61 -1.97 -2.93 -1.25
N THR A 62 -1.91 -2.63 0.06
CA THR A 62 -2.14 -3.63 1.10
C THR A 62 -3.61 -4.07 1.11
N HIS A 63 -4.52 -3.12 1.02
CA HIS A 63 -5.97 -3.34 0.93
C HIS A 63 -6.66 -2.10 0.34
N THR A 64 -7.94 -2.22 0.01
CA THR A 64 -8.64 -1.19 -0.76
C THR A 64 -9.51 -0.24 0.07
N HIS A 65 -9.20 0.00 1.35
CA HIS A 65 -9.85 1.08 2.08
C HIS A 65 -9.50 2.45 1.49
N ARG A 66 -10.43 3.41 1.67
CA ARG A 66 -10.39 4.73 1.02
C ARG A 66 -9.21 5.63 1.44
N ASP A 67 -8.50 5.27 2.46
CA ASP A 67 -7.30 5.97 2.90
C ASP A 67 -5.99 5.30 2.42
N HIS A 68 -6.05 4.10 1.81
CA HIS A 68 -4.87 3.38 1.29
C HIS A 68 -4.73 3.39 -0.23
N SER A 69 -5.80 3.17 -0.97
CA SER A 69 -5.73 2.86 -2.41
C SER A 69 -6.16 3.95 -3.40
N PRO A 70 -6.97 4.97 -3.06
CA PRO A 70 -7.57 5.86 -4.06
C PRO A 70 -6.59 6.62 -4.95
N ALA A 71 -5.40 6.93 -4.45
CA ALA A 71 -4.36 7.58 -5.24
C ALA A 71 -3.67 6.62 -6.23
N ALA A 72 -3.82 5.29 -6.07
CA ALA A 72 -3.15 4.30 -6.92
C ALA A 72 -3.51 4.46 -8.40
N LYS A 73 -4.81 4.59 -8.71
CA LYS A 73 -5.28 4.76 -10.10
C LYS A 73 -4.65 5.99 -10.75
N VAL A 74 -4.70 7.14 -10.08
CA VAL A 74 -4.19 8.40 -10.62
C VAL A 74 -2.68 8.33 -10.83
N LEU A 75 -1.95 7.80 -9.84
CA LEU A 75 -0.50 7.64 -9.93
C LEU A 75 -0.10 6.62 -10.99
N GLY A 76 -0.81 5.51 -11.12
CA GLY A 76 -0.58 4.51 -12.17
C GLY A 76 -0.71 5.11 -13.57
N GLU A 77 -1.75 5.94 -13.78
CA GLU A 77 -1.99 6.64 -15.05
C GLU A 77 -0.92 7.72 -15.34
N ILE A 78 -0.52 8.51 -14.32
CA ILE A 78 0.49 9.58 -14.48
C ILE A 78 1.89 9.01 -14.73
N LEU A 79 2.25 7.96 -14.00
CA LEU A 79 3.59 7.37 -14.03
C LEU A 79 3.74 6.26 -15.07
N ASP A 80 2.64 5.81 -15.67
CA ASP A 80 2.57 4.67 -16.60
C ASP A 80 3.18 3.40 -15.99
N VAL A 81 2.74 3.05 -14.77
CA VAL A 81 3.26 1.92 -14.00
C VAL A 81 2.14 0.97 -13.55
N PRO A 82 2.43 -0.34 -13.43
CA PRO A 82 1.43 -1.33 -13.04
C PRO A 82 0.99 -1.17 -11.58
N LEU A 83 -0.31 -1.42 -11.36
CA LEU A 83 -0.93 -1.55 -10.06
C LEU A 83 -0.97 -3.02 -9.66
N MET A 84 -0.57 -3.33 -8.45
CA MET A 84 -0.56 -4.70 -7.92
C MET A 84 -1.25 -4.75 -6.56
N GLY A 85 -2.01 -5.79 -6.32
CA GLY A 85 -2.75 -6.00 -5.07
C GLY A 85 -3.76 -7.11 -5.22
N ARG A 86 -4.62 -7.27 -4.22
CA ARG A 86 -5.66 -8.29 -4.23
C ARG A 86 -7.02 -7.67 -4.51
N LEU A 87 -7.83 -8.36 -5.29
CA LEU A 87 -9.22 -7.97 -5.54
C LEU A 87 -10.07 -8.14 -4.28
N LEU A 88 -11.06 -7.29 -4.16
CA LEU A 88 -12.08 -7.39 -3.13
C LEU A 88 -12.99 -8.59 -3.40
N GLU A 89 -13.28 -9.37 -2.35
CA GLU A 89 -14.19 -10.53 -2.45
C GLU A 89 -15.65 -10.13 -2.23
N LYS A 90 -15.88 -9.10 -1.42
CA LYS A 90 -17.22 -8.61 -1.07
C LYS A 90 -17.36 -7.12 -1.34
N ASP A 91 -18.53 -6.70 -1.79
CA ASP A 91 -18.81 -5.27 -1.94
C ASP A 91 -19.02 -4.60 -0.58
N ASP A 92 -18.23 -3.57 -0.30
CA ASP A 92 -18.30 -2.78 0.92
C ASP A 92 -18.22 -1.29 0.60
N SER A 93 -18.98 -0.48 1.32
CA SER A 93 -19.00 0.98 1.16
C SER A 93 -17.71 1.68 1.63
N LEU A 94 -16.91 1.04 2.48
CA LEU A 94 -15.63 1.56 2.96
C LEU A 94 -14.49 1.38 1.95
N GLN A 95 -14.72 0.53 0.95
CA GLN A 95 -13.73 0.15 -0.04
C GLN A 95 -13.66 1.12 -1.22
N ASP A 96 -12.46 1.32 -1.72
CA ASP A 96 -12.21 2.01 -2.98
C ASP A 96 -12.52 1.09 -4.16
N LYS A 97 -13.57 1.42 -4.91
CA LYS A 97 -13.98 0.67 -6.10
C LYS A 97 -13.24 1.08 -7.37
N THR A 98 -12.36 2.07 -7.28
CA THR A 98 -11.58 2.55 -8.44
C THR A 98 -10.29 1.78 -8.64
N PHE A 99 -9.80 1.08 -7.60
CA PHE A 99 -8.62 0.23 -7.69
C PHE A 99 -8.87 -1.00 -8.56
N LYS A 100 -8.05 -1.14 -9.59
CA LYS A 100 -8.05 -2.28 -10.50
C LYS A 100 -6.61 -2.71 -10.72
N PRO A 101 -6.15 -3.80 -10.10
CA PRO A 101 -4.78 -4.24 -10.26
C PRO A 101 -4.54 -4.83 -11.65
N ASP A 102 -3.42 -4.48 -12.26
CA ASP A 102 -2.90 -5.12 -13.47
C ASP A 102 -2.36 -6.53 -13.15
N ARG A 103 -1.85 -6.72 -11.93
CA ARG A 103 -1.45 -8.02 -11.39
C ARG A 103 -2.14 -8.27 -10.05
N VAL A 104 -2.97 -9.30 -10.00
CA VAL A 104 -3.54 -9.79 -8.74
C VAL A 104 -2.49 -10.58 -7.98
N LEU A 105 -2.28 -10.21 -6.71
CA LEU A 105 -1.30 -10.84 -5.83
C LEU A 105 -1.97 -11.84 -4.89
N ASN A 106 -1.29 -12.98 -4.69
CA ASN A 106 -1.69 -14.04 -3.78
C ASN A 106 -0.61 -14.30 -2.72
N HIS A 107 -0.95 -15.06 -1.70
CA HIS A 107 0.02 -15.48 -0.69
C HIS A 107 1.20 -16.23 -1.31
N GLY A 108 2.42 -15.81 -0.96
CA GLY A 108 3.67 -16.37 -1.47
C GLY A 108 4.12 -15.83 -2.82
N ASP A 109 3.35 -14.93 -3.47
CA ASP A 109 3.82 -14.27 -4.69
C ASP A 109 5.03 -13.39 -4.39
N LEU A 110 6.04 -13.46 -5.28
CA LEU A 110 7.25 -12.65 -5.20
C LEU A 110 7.21 -11.53 -6.24
N ILE A 111 7.70 -10.36 -5.82
CA ILE A 111 8.00 -9.22 -6.68
C ILE A 111 9.51 -9.02 -6.57
N GLU A 112 10.22 -9.49 -7.60
CA GLU A 112 11.68 -9.48 -7.65
C GLU A 112 12.15 -8.28 -8.45
N THR A 113 13.19 -7.62 -7.95
CA THR A 113 13.91 -6.52 -8.59
C THR A 113 15.41 -6.80 -8.50
N ASP A 114 16.23 -5.96 -9.12
CA ASP A 114 17.68 -6.07 -8.98
C ASP A 114 18.20 -5.64 -7.58
N GLU A 115 17.34 -4.97 -6.80
CA GLU A 115 17.72 -4.38 -5.50
C GLU A 115 17.11 -5.11 -4.31
N TYR A 116 15.94 -5.75 -4.48
CA TYR A 116 15.19 -6.38 -3.38
C TYR A 116 14.10 -7.32 -3.90
N THR A 117 13.65 -8.17 -2.99
CA THR A 117 12.50 -9.06 -3.18
C THR A 117 11.40 -8.73 -2.18
N ILE A 118 10.19 -8.52 -2.67
CA ILE A 118 8.99 -8.37 -1.83
C ILE A 118 8.19 -9.67 -1.89
N GLU A 119 7.99 -10.29 -0.73
CA GLU A 119 7.09 -11.43 -0.58
C GLU A 119 5.71 -10.97 -0.12
N THR A 120 4.67 -11.43 -0.80
CA THR A 120 3.27 -11.15 -0.48
C THR A 120 2.73 -12.13 0.53
N ILE A 121 2.17 -11.65 1.63
CA ILE A 121 1.57 -12.47 2.68
C ILE A 121 0.09 -12.10 2.80
N TYR A 122 -0.80 -13.05 2.49
CA TYR A 122 -2.24 -12.82 2.60
C TYR A 122 -2.67 -12.87 4.06
N THR A 123 -3.26 -11.79 4.56
CA THR A 123 -3.62 -11.56 5.96
C THR A 123 -5.04 -10.99 6.08
N PRO A 124 -6.07 -11.76 5.68
CA PRO A 124 -7.45 -11.29 5.80
C PRO A 124 -7.83 -11.10 7.27
N GLY A 125 -8.74 -10.19 7.52
CA GLY A 125 -9.22 -9.86 8.87
C GLY A 125 -9.80 -8.46 8.89
N HIS A 126 -8.96 -7.43 8.93
CA HIS A 126 -9.36 -6.03 8.81
C HIS A 126 -10.10 -5.76 7.48
N ALA A 127 -9.57 -6.29 6.40
CA ALA A 127 -10.21 -6.34 5.08
C ALA A 127 -10.01 -7.73 4.46
N SER A 128 -10.97 -8.20 3.64
CA SER A 128 -10.91 -9.55 3.03
C SER A 128 -9.79 -9.67 2.00
N ASN A 129 -9.38 -8.56 1.40
CA ASN A 129 -8.30 -8.50 0.42
C ASN A 129 -6.95 -8.05 1.00
N HIS A 130 -6.78 -8.05 2.31
CA HIS A 130 -5.59 -7.51 2.96
C HIS A 130 -4.34 -8.35 2.69
N LEU A 131 -3.25 -7.65 2.37
CA LEU A 131 -1.91 -8.18 2.16
C LEU A 131 -0.89 -7.46 3.04
N CYS A 132 0.04 -8.21 3.61
CA CYS A 132 1.29 -7.69 4.13
C CYS A 132 2.41 -7.92 3.11
N TYR A 133 3.46 -7.09 3.16
CA TYR A 133 4.61 -7.17 2.26
C TYR A 133 5.90 -7.29 3.05
N LEU A 134 6.60 -8.42 2.90
CA LEU A 134 7.91 -8.66 3.49
C LEU A 134 9.02 -8.27 2.49
N ILE A 135 9.82 -7.28 2.84
CA ILE A 135 11.03 -6.92 2.11
C ILE A 135 12.15 -7.82 2.65
N GLN A 136 12.54 -8.84 1.88
CA GLN A 136 13.37 -9.95 2.36
C GLN A 136 14.75 -9.48 2.78
N GLU A 137 15.43 -8.65 1.98
CA GLU A 137 16.80 -8.18 2.21
C GLU A 137 16.93 -7.27 3.43
N GLU A 138 15.84 -6.55 3.78
CA GLU A 138 15.81 -5.66 4.94
C GLU A 138 15.19 -6.32 6.19
N GLU A 139 14.62 -7.52 6.05
CA GLU A 139 13.87 -8.22 7.12
C GLU A 139 12.74 -7.34 7.71
N VAL A 140 12.11 -6.52 6.86
CA VAL A 140 11.04 -5.58 7.24
C VAL A 140 9.72 -5.98 6.62
N MET A 141 8.68 -6.02 7.44
CA MET A 141 7.32 -6.26 6.99
C MET A 141 6.48 -4.98 7.06
N LEU A 142 5.87 -4.61 5.94
CA LEU A 142 4.81 -3.61 5.90
C LEU A 142 3.48 -4.31 6.15
N THR A 143 2.87 -3.98 7.27
CA THR A 143 1.72 -4.72 7.81
C THR A 143 0.38 -4.08 7.46
N GLY A 144 0.36 -2.92 6.80
CA GLY A 144 -0.87 -2.17 6.60
C GLY A 144 -1.66 -2.03 7.90
N ASP A 145 -2.95 -2.32 7.83
CA ASP A 145 -3.85 -2.28 8.98
C ASP A 145 -4.05 -3.66 9.64
N HIS A 146 -3.13 -4.61 9.41
CA HIS A 146 -3.13 -5.89 10.13
C HIS A 146 -2.49 -5.79 11.52
N ILE A 147 -1.40 -5.03 11.65
CA ILE A 147 -0.74 -4.74 12.93
C ILE A 147 -0.49 -3.24 13.02
N MET A 148 -1.06 -2.59 14.02
CA MET A 148 -0.94 -1.16 14.25
C MET A 148 -0.15 -0.86 15.52
N ASN A 149 0.75 0.13 15.45
CA ASN A 149 1.53 0.56 16.61
C ASN A 149 0.67 1.44 17.54
N GLY A 150 0.48 0.98 18.77
CA GLY A 150 -0.18 1.76 19.82
C GLY A 150 -1.70 1.83 19.73
N SER A 151 -2.33 1.07 18.82
CA SER A 151 -3.78 0.99 18.72
C SER A 151 -4.24 -0.43 18.30
N THR A 152 -5.54 -0.68 18.46
CA THR A 152 -6.17 -1.92 17.99
C THR A 152 -6.65 -1.76 16.56
N VAL A 153 -6.58 -2.83 15.79
CA VAL A 153 -7.14 -2.89 14.44
C VAL A 153 -8.66 -2.84 14.49
N VAL A 154 -9.27 -2.03 13.63
CA VAL A 154 -10.72 -2.00 13.45
C VAL A 154 -11.12 -3.15 12.52
N ILE A 155 -12.13 -3.94 12.94
CA ILE A 155 -12.73 -4.98 12.12
C ILE A 155 -14.20 -4.64 11.94
N ALA A 156 -14.56 -4.19 10.76
CA ALA A 156 -15.90 -3.72 10.43
C ALA A 156 -16.60 -4.63 9.42
N HIS A 157 -17.82 -5.05 9.73
CA HIS A 157 -18.67 -5.74 8.76
C HIS A 157 -19.13 -4.79 7.65
N PRO A 158 -19.42 -5.31 6.43
CA PRO A 158 -19.49 -6.73 6.06
C PRO A 158 -18.16 -7.35 5.61
N ASP A 159 -17.12 -6.59 5.31
CA ASP A 159 -15.86 -7.11 4.75
C ASP A 159 -14.93 -7.65 5.83
N GLY A 160 -14.76 -6.92 6.94
CA GLY A 160 -13.91 -7.35 8.04
C GLY A 160 -14.48 -8.58 8.77
N SER A 161 -13.59 -9.51 9.15
CA SER A 161 -13.92 -10.75 9.87
C SER A 161 -12.77 -11.19 10.76
N MET A 162 -13.06 -11.73 11.94
CA MET A 162 -12.07 -12.38 12.82
C MET A 162 -11.98 -13.86 12.53
#